data_fcc457e748c74a76a1bfe451dbb7b9b0
#
_entry.id   fcc457e748c74a76a1bfe451dbb7b9b0
#
_cell.length_a   1.000
_cell.length_b   1.000
_cell.length_c   1.000
_cell.angle_alpha   90.00
_cell.angle_beta   90.00
_cell.angle_gamma   90.00
#
_symmetry.space_group_name_H-M   'P 1'
#
loop_
_entity.id
_entity.type
_entity.pdbx_description
1 polymer ?
#
loop_
_entity_poly.entity_id
_entity_poly.type
_entity_poly.pdbx_seq_one_letter_code
_entity_poly.pdbx_strand_id
1 'polypeptide(L)'
;MKKLFFLFSVTFCLSLGAQKKVIDSKTTFAREALQPYVDRGELPGAISIFYNDGVQETCCIGYANVEQKRPIRLDNVFMQCSQTKGFCGVTIAKLVEEGKLSLDDPVSKYLPEFKELWVLDSDKDGIRTLHKAKNELTVRMVLNHTGGFPFECSAKRNDVRGGGWSGGAPLRQVAAVAAGSPIMFEPGTKDLYSNTGIDIGAAVVEVITGMKWEQYLKKEVLDPLGMKSTWFWPTDKQLKTQVEMYDTHKDAPATYRLENPWEQRPYNDGHVFASAGAGLWTTANDQLKFYKMLMNLGVGDNGVRILKEETVKSILAVTTRPDNLGGYSLGLNAPKKDGENEWFGHGGAWGTNCMVNWHKKQLKLWVVQLNGPQPWNSAKDKAAEAFFSQTIDTSGIDAYTGRTK
;
A
#
# COMPACT_ATOMS: atom_id res chain seq x y z
N MET A 1 39.97 18.64 -53.80
CA MET A 1 39.63 18.16 -52.46
C MET A 1 38.26 18.70 -52.09
N LYS A 2 37.19 17.89 -52.28
CA LYS A 2 35.80 18.26 -51.95
C LYS A 2 35.51 17.74 -50.55
N LYS A 3 35.23 18.62 -49.57
CA LYS A 3 34.79 18.26 -48.23
C LYS A 3 33.31 17.94 -48.28
N LEU A 4 32.94 16.71 -47.95
CA LEU A 4 31.58 16.23 -47.80
C LEU A 4 31.13 16.55 -46.37
N PHE A 5 30.14 17.42 -46.19
CA PHE A 5 29.47 17.67 -44.90
C PHE A 5 28.35 16.64 -44.78
N PHE A 6 28.45 15.74 -43.79
CA PHE A 6 27.33 14.91 -43.36
C PHE A 6 26.47 15.70 -42.35
N LEU A 7 25.26 16.03 -42.77
CA LEU A 7 24.24 16.57 -41.87
C LEU A 7 23.57 15.40 -41.13
N PHE A 8 23.86 15.27 -39.84
CA PHE A 8 23.10 14.36 -38.96
C PHE A 8 21.78 15.05 -38.61
N SER A 9 20.70 14.60 -39.24
CA SER A 9 19.34 14.98 -38.82
C SER A 9 18.96 14.21 -37.58
N VAL A 10 19.00 14.86 -36.41
CA VAL A 10 18.44 14.34 -35.18
C VAL A 10 16.93 14.51 -35.24
N THR A 11 16.21 13.45 -35.59
CA THR A 11 14.76 13.41 -35.51
C THR A 11 14.39 13.34 -34.05
N PHE A 12 13.99 14.48 -33.47
CA PHE A 12 13.38 14.57 -32.15
C PHE A 12 11.99 13.96 -32.27
N CYS A 13 11.82 12.70 -31.89
CA CYS A 13 10.52 12.12 -31.64
C CYS A 13 9.94 12.77 -30.37
N LEU A 14 9.19 13.86 -30.57
CA LEU A 14 8.26 14.35 -29.57
C LEU A 14 7.19 13.25 -29.37
N SER A 15 7.34 12.46 -28.33
CA SER A 15 6.24 11.67 -27.81
C SER A 15 5.18 12.67 -27.33
N LEU A 16 4.16 12.89 -28.14
CA LEU A 16 2.92 13.52 -27.69
C LEU A 16 2.35 12.61 -26.59
N GLY A 17 2.67 12.92 -25.33
CA GLY A 17 2.02 12.32 -24.21
C GLY A 17 0.52 12.58 -24.35
N ALA A 18 -0.27 11.53 -24.44
CA ALA A 18 -1.73 11.63 -24.47
C ALA A 18 -2.16 12.50 -23.28
N GLN A 19 -2.73 13.68 -23.57
CA GLN A 19 -3.23 14.58 -22.54
C GLN A 19 -4.30 13.84 -21.72
N LYS A 20 -4.08 13.75 -20.42
CA LYS A 20 -5.01 13.10 -19.49
C LYS A 20 -6.31 13.91 -19.44
N LYS A 21 -7.41 13.27 -19.80
CA LYS A 21 -8.74 13.88 -19.63
C LYS A 21 -9.13 13.77 -18.16
N VAL A 22 -9.46 14.89 -17.53
CA VAL A 22 -9.89 14.97 -16.13
C VAL A 22 -11.33 15.44 -16.09
N ILE A 23 -12.19 14.68 -15.43
CA ILE A 23 -13.60 15.04 -15.21
C ILE A 23 -13.70 15.92 -13.97
N ASP A 24 -14.44 17.01 -14.05
CA ASP A 24 -14.65 17.94 -12.93
C ASP A 24 -15.33 17.22 -11.74
N SER A 25 -14.73 17.35 -10.55
CA SER A 25 -15.23 16.74 -9.33
C SER A 25 -16.62 17.22 -8.86
N LYS A 26 -17.15 18.31 -9.41
CA LYS A 26 -18.48 18.82 -9.06
C LYS A 26 -19.64 18.04 -9.68
N THR A 27 -19.40 17.37 -10.79
CA THR A 27 -20.40 16.64 -11.58
C THR A 27 -19.99 15.17 -11.79
N THR A 28 -19.34 14.56 -10.81
CA THR A 28 -18.84 13.21 -10.94
C THR A 28 -19.92 12.17 -10.66
N PHE A 29 -19.88 11.04 -11.35
CA PHE A 29 -20.75 9.89 -11.10
C PHE A 29 -20.54 9.36 -9.66
N ALA A 30 -19.30 9.37 -9.18
CA ALA A 30 -18.99 8.97 -7.81
C ALA A 30 -19.65 9.89 -6.78
N ARG A 31 -19.73 11.20 -7.03
CA ARG A 31 -20.36 12.14 -6.11
C ARG A 31 -21.85 11.84 -5.92
N GLU A 32 -22.57 11.60 -7.00
CA GLU A 32 -23.99 11.27 -6.94
C GLU A 32 -24.23 9.96 -6.17
N ALA A 33 -23.37 8.96 -6.38
CA ALA A 33 -23.45 7.70 -5.66
C ALA A 33 -23.10 7.81 -4.16
N LEU A 34 -22.22 8.75 -3.79
CA LEU A 34 -21.71 8.90 -2.42
C LEU A 34 -22.52 9.89 -1.58
N GLN A 35 -23.17 10.89 -2.18
CA GLN A 35 -23.88 11.94 -1.47
C GLN A 35 -24.89 11.39 -0.44
N PRO A 36 -25.70 10.36 -0.77
CA PRO A 36 -26.64 9.80 0.19
C PRO A 36 -26.00 9.24 1.48
N TYR A 37 -24.78 8.71 1.38
CA TYR A 37 -24.04 8.18 2.55
C TYR A 37 -23.53 9.31 3.46
N VAL A 38 -23.09 10.43 2.87
CA VAL A 38 -22.67 11.61 3.62
C VAL A 38 -23.87 12.28 4.28
N ASP A 39 -24.98 12.41 3.56
CA ASP A 39 -26.20 13.05 4.08
C ASP A 39 -26.81 12.29 5.26
N ARG A 40 -26.67 10.97 5.29
CA ARG A 40 -27.09 10.13 6.44
C ARG A 40 -26.06 10.04 7.56
N GLY A 41 -24.90 10.69 7.43
CA GLY A 41 -23.80 10.62 8.41
C GLY A 41 -23.08 9.26 8.46
N GLU A 42 -23.28 8.42 7.48
CA GLU A 42 -22.62 7.10 7.36
C GLU A 42 -21.17 7.20 6.90
N LEU A 43 -20.83 8.26 6.16
CA LEU A 43 -19.46 8.61 5.77
C LEU A 43 -19.12 10.00 6.31
N PRO A 44 -18.05 10.16 7.11
CA PRO A 44 -17.58 11.48 7.54
C PRO A 44 -17.05 12.29 6.35
N GLY A 45 -16.30 11.64 5.49
CA GLY A 45 -15.79 12.14 4.23
C GLY A 45 -15.03 11.04 3.51
N ALA A 46 -14.95 11.16 2.19
CA ALA A 46 -14.26 10.20 1.33
C ALA A 46 -13.54 10.89 0.16
N ILE A 47 -12.47 10.26 -0.28
CA ILE A 47 -11.81 10.56 -1.56
C ILE A 47 -11.92 9.34 -2.43
N SER A 48 -12.41 9.50 -3.66
CA SER A 48 -12.30 8.50 -4.70
C SER A 48 -11.57 9.06 -5.92
N ILE A 49 -10.66 8.26 -6.47
CA ILE A 49 -10.02 8.54 -7.76
C ILE A 49 -10.17 7.27 -8.59
N PHE A 50 -10.91 7.38 -9.67
CA PHE A 50 -11.08 6.31 -10.65
C PHE A 50 -10.40 6.71 -11.95
N TYR A 51 -9.74 5.75 -12.56
CA TYR A 51 -9.06 5.94 -13.83
C TYR A 51 -9.43 4.79 -14.77
N ASN A 52 -9.76 5.12 -16.00
CA ASN A 52 -10.10 4.17 -17.05
C ASN A 52 -9.55 4.67 -18.38
N ASP A 53 -8.48 4.06 -18.85
CA ASP A 53 -7.85 4.27 -20.16
C ASP A 53 -7.79 5.76 -20.61
N GLY A 54 -7.13 6.59 -19.82
CA GLY A 54 -6.94 8.02 -20.11
C GLY A 54 -7.97 8.95 -19.48
N VAL A 55 -9.09 8.46 -18.98
CA VAL A 55 -10.11 9.25 -18.29
C VAL A 55 -9.94 9.10 -16.77
N GLN A 56 -9.83 10.20 -16.04
CA GLN A 56 -9.76 10.21 -14.59
C GLN A 56 -10.91 11.01 -13.99
N GLU A 57 -11.64 10.39 -13.08
CA GLU A 57 -12.59 11.07 -12.20
C GLU A 57 -12.00 11.17 -10.79
N THR A 58 -12.13 12.36 -10.20
CA THR A 58 -11.68 12.61 -8.83
C THR A 58 -12.82 13.24 -8.04
N CYS A 59 -13.17 12.62 -6.91
CA CYS A 59 -14.21 13.10 -6.02
C CYS A 59 -13.68 13.22 -4.59
N CYS A 60 -13.82 14.42 -4.01
CA CYS A 60 -13.68 14.67 -2.58
C CYS A 60 -15.06 15.08 -2.04
N ILE A 61 -15.61 14.33 -1.08
CA ILE A 61 -16.95 14.55 -0.55
C ILE A 61 -16.95 14.46 0.98
N GLY A 62 -17.74 15.32 1.65
CA GLY A 62 -17.77 15.37 3.11
C GLY A 62 -16.56 16.06 3.73
N TYR A 63 -16.16 15.63 4.92
CA TYR A 63 -15.23 16.35 5.77
C TYR A 63 -14.01 15.50 6.15
N ALA A 64 -12.86 16.15 6.24
CA ALA A 64 -11.67 15.62 6.90
C ALA A 64 -11.77 15.73 8.44
N ASN A 65 -12.61 16.65 8.94
CA ASN A 65 -12.98 16.81 10.32
C ASN A 65 -14.45 17.27 10.35
N VAL A 66 -15.33 16.42 10.84
CA VAL A 66 -16.80 16.67 10.84
C VAL A 66 -17.17 17.78 11.81
N GLU A 67 -16.58 17.79 13.01
CA GLU A 67 -16.89 18.75 14.07
C GLU A 67 -16.51 20.19 13.65
N GLN A 68 -15.38 20.33 12.97
CA GLN A 68 -14.89 21.61 12.45
C GLN A 68 -15.47 21.95 11.08
N LYS A 69 -16.25 21.04 10.47
CA LYS A 69 -16.70 21.16 9.07
C LYS A 69 -15.56 21.43 8.09
N ARG A 70 -14.37 20.90 8.37
CA ARG A 70 -13.20 21.04 7.52
C ARG A 70 -13.32 20.10 6.32
N PRO A 71 -13.47 20.60 5.08
CA PRO A 71 -13.69 19.76 3.93
C PRO A 71 -12.52 18.78 3.68
N ILE A 72 -12.84 17.58 3.21
CA ILE A 72 -11.81 16.65 2.76
C ILE A 72 -11.22 17.04 1.40
N ARG A 73 -9.91 16.88 1.22
CA ARG A 73 -9.14 17.29 0.06
C ARG A 73 -8.09 16.24 -0.30
N LEU A 74 -7.60 16.26 -1.54
CA LEU A 74 -6.58 15.34 -2.05
C LEU A 74 -5.23 15.43 -1.32
N ASP A 75 -4.93 16.59 -0.75
CA ASP A 75 -3.71 16.88 -0.01
C ASP A 75 -3.82 16.67 1.50
N ASN A 76 -4.98 16.20 1.98
CA ASN A 76 -5.10 15.81 3.38
C ASN A 76 -4.27 14.56 3.67
N VAL A 77 -3.61 14.59 4.84
CA VAL A 77 -2.78 13.48 5.31
C VAL A 77 -3.66 12.42 5.98
N PHE A 78 -3.40 11.16 5.68
CA PHE A 78 -4.07 10.03 6.30
C PHE A 78 -3.13 8.85 6.51
N MET A 79 -3.48 7.98 7.45
CA MET A 79 -2.76 6.74 7.68
C MET A 79 -3.19 5.70 6.64
N GLN A 80 -2.26 5.25 5.80
CA GLN A 80 -2.60 4.27 4.76
C GLN A 80 -2.59 2.82 5.26
N CYS A 81 -2.09 2.59 6.47
CA CYS A 81 -2.05 1.27 7.11
C CYS A 81 -1.41 0.20 6.21
N SER A 82 -2.09 -0.93 6.05
CA SER A 82 -1.56 -2.11 5.35
C SER A 82 -1.19 -1.90 3.88
N GLN A 83 -1.59 -0.79 3.25
CA GLN A 83 -1.08 -0.43 1.93
C GLN A 83 0.44 -0.19 1.93
N THR A 84 1.04 0.07 3.10
CA THR A 84 2.51 0.14 3.30
C THR A 84 3.22 -1.13 2.82
N LYS A 85 2.57 -2.30 2.92
CA LYS A 85 3.14 -3.59 2.52
C LYS A 85 3.57 -3.62 1.06
N GLY A 86 2.80 -3.00 0.17
CA GLY A 86 3.14 -2.91 -1.25
C GLY A 86 4.44 -2.13 -1.50
N PHE A 87 4.73 -1.14 -0.67
CA PHE A 87 6.01 -0.40 -0.76
C PHE A 87 7.20 -1.28 -0.36
N CYS A 88 7.04 -2.13 0.65
CA CYS A 88 8.05 -3.13 0.98
C CYS A 88 8.24 -4.11 -0.18
N GLY A 89 7.15 -4.60 -0.76
CA GLY A 89 7.19 -5.48 -1.93
C GLY A 89 7.96 -4.87 -3.10
N VAL A 90 7.75 -3.59 -3.39
CA VAL A 90 8.48 -2.87 -4.46
C VAL A 90 9.98 -2.75 -4.15
N THR A 91 10.37 -2.47 -2.90
CA THR A 91 11.79 -2.41 -2.52
C THR A 91 12.48 -3.78 -2.65
N ILE A 92 11.81 -4.85 -2.27
CA ILE A 92 12.30 -6.22 -2.46
C ILE A 92 12.39 -6.58 -3.95
N ALA A 93 11.34 -6.28 -4.73
CA ALA A 93 11.33 -6.53 -6.17
C ALA A 93 12.50 -5.82 -6.89
N LYS A 94 12.84 -4.61 -6.44
CA LYS A 94 14.00 -3.86 -6.95
C LYS A 94 15.32 -4.58 -6.66
N LEU A 95 15.50 -5.08 -5.45
CA LEU A 95 16.70 -5.85 -5.08
C LEU A 95 16.80 -7.17 -5.86
N VAL A 96 15.67 -7.81 -6.15
CA VAL A 96 15.62 -9.01 -7.02
C VAL A 96 16.05 -8.64 -8.45
N GLU A 97 15.50 -7.54 -8.99
CA GLU A 97 15.84 -7.03 -10.32
C GLU A 97 17.33 -6.68 -10.46
N GLU A 98 17.95 -6.19 -9.39
CA GLU A 98 19.36 -5.86 -9.30
C GLU A 98 20.27 -7.10 -9.06
N GLY A 99 19.69 -8.30 -8.91
CA GLY A 99 20.41 -9.53 -8.63
C GLY A 99 21.03 -9.62 -7.23
N LYS A 100 20.61 -8.76 -6.30
CA LYS A 100 21.11 -8.71 -4.92
C LYS A 100 20.38 -9.68 -3.97
N LEU A 101 19.22 -10.17 -4.39
CA LEU A 101 18.33 -11.00 -3.62
C LEU A 101 17.60 -11.99 -4.55
N SER A 102 17.43 -13.24 -4.10
CA SER A 102 16.43 -14.16 -4.65
C SER A 102 15.24 -14.27 -3.70
N LEU A 103 14.03 -14.36 -4.24
CA LEU A 103 12.84 -14.61 -3.41
C LEU A 103 12.89 -15.96 -2.71
N ASP A 104 13.62 -16.90 -3.26
CA ASP A 104 13.80 -18.26 -2.71
C ASP A 104 15.05 -18.37 -1.82
N ASP A 105 15.79 -17.27 -1.62
CA ASP A 105 16.84 -17.23 -0.62
C ASP A 105 16.24 -17.48 0.78
N PRO A 106 16.90 -18.31 1.61
CA PRO A 106 16.52 -18.42 3.01
C PRO A 106 16.70 -17.09 3.73
N VAL A 107 15.74 -16.73 4.56
CA VAL A 107 15.82 -15.53 5.41
C VAL A 107 17.09 -15.56 6.27
N SER A 108 17.48 -16.76 6.73
CA SER A 108 18.69 -16.98 7.54
C SER A 108 20.01 -16.61 6.84
N LYS A 109 20.03 -16.49 5.52
CA LYS A 109 21.17 -15.96 4.75
C LYS A 109 21.48 -14.51 5.12
N TYR A 110 20.48 -13.73 5.44
CA TYR A 110 20.55 -12.31 5.78
C TYR A 110 20.40 -12.04 7.27
N LEU A 111 19.56 -12.84 7.92
CA LEU A 111 19.18 -12.77 9.33
C LEU A 111 19.46 -14.11 9.99
N PRO A 112 20.69 -14.37 10.45
CA PRO A 112 21.12 -15.70 10.94
C PRO A 112 20.26 -16.25 12.06
N GLU A 113 19.60 -15.38 12.84
CA GLU A 113 18.67 -15.74 13.92
C GLU A 113 17.46 -16.57 13.42
N PHE A 114 17.15 -16.56 12.12
CA PHE A 114 16.07 -17.36 11.52
C PHE A 114 16.51 -18.75 11.07
N LYS A 115 17.73 -19.19 11.41
CA LYS A 115 18.25 -20.50 11.00
C LYS A 115 17.47 -21.66 11.65
N GLU A 116 17.00 -21.45 12.87
CA GLU A 116 16.21 -22.43 13.61
C GLU A 116 14.92 -21.82 14.09
N LEU A 117 13.80 -22.28 13.53
CA LEU A 117 12.47 -21.84 13.94
C LEU A 117 11.72 -22.98 14.63
N TRP A 118 10.81 -22.61 15.52
CA TRP A 118 9.96 -23.54 16.26
C TRP A 118 8.50 -23.32 15.85
N VAL A 119 7.83 -24.43 15.54
CA VAL A 119 6.41 -24.46 15.19
C VAL A 119 5.60 -24.78 16.42
N LEU A 120 4.51 -24.05 16.64
CA LEU A 120 3.57 -24.29 17.73
C LEU A 120 2.64 -25.47 17.38
N ASP A 121 2.73 -26.55 18.13
CA ASP A 121 1.84 -27.71 18.02
C ASP A 121 0.56 -27.52 18.86
N SER A 122 0.73 -27.09 20.09
CA SER A 122 -0.39 -26.80 20.98
C SER A 122 -0.06 -25.74 22.02
N ASP A 123 -1.08 -25.01 22.46
CA ASP A 123 -1.05 -24.07 23.59
C ASP A 123 -2.30 -24.34 24.44
N LYS A 124 -2.14 -25.17 25.49
CA LYS A 124 -3.22 -25.61 26.36
C LYS A 124 -2.79 -25.49 27.82
N ASP A 125 -3.64 -24.88 28.63
CA ASP A 125 -3.43 -24.76 30.07
C ASP A 125 -2.07 -24.15 30.47
N GLY A 126 -1.56 -23.23 29.65
CA GLY A 126 -0.26 -22.58 29.83
C GLY A 126 0.95 -23.45 29.42
N ILE A 127 0.70 -24.65 28.90
CA ILE A 127 1.75 -25.55 28.38
C ILE A 127 1.79 -25.46 26.87
N ARG A 128 2.95 -25.06 26.32
CA ARG A 128 3.21 -25.02 24.88
C ARG A 128 4.04 -26.21 24.48
N THR A 129 3.59 -26.94 23.46
CA THR A 129 4.41 -27.94 22.78
C THR A 129 4.87 -27.39 21.44
N LEU A 130 6.13 -27.61 21.14
CA LEU A 130 6.78 -27.10 19.96
C LEU A 130 7.57 -28.22 19.29
N HIS A 131 7.66 -28.13 17.95
CA HIS A 131 8.66 -28.90 17.22
C HIS A 131 9.52 -27.97 16.35
N LYS A 132 10.69 -28.42 15.98
CA LYS A 132 11.60 -27.68 15.11
C LYS A 132 11.04 -27.67 13.69
N ALA A 133 10.99 -26.48 13.07
CA ALA A 133 10.52 -26.37 11.69
C ALA A 133 11.36 -27.25 10.75
N LYS A 134 10.69 -27.95 9.85
CA LYS A 134 11.29 -28.81 8.82
C LYS A 134 11.56 -28.07 7.54
N ASN A 135 10.70 -27.10 7.23
CA ASN A 135 10.79 -26.28 6.03
C ASN A 135 11.63 -25.01 6.31
N GLU A 136 12.50 -24.70 5.37
CA GLU A 136 13.28 -23.46 5.42
C GLU A 136 12.39 -22.25 5.12
N LEU A 137 12.54 -21.19 5.92
CA LEU A 137 11.81 -19.93 5.71
C LEU A 137 12.49 -19.11 4.62
N THR A 138 11.79 -18.80 3.54
CA THR A 138 12.31 -17.98 2.45
C THR A 138 11.82 -16.53 2.50
N VAL A 139 12.51 -15.63 1.79
CA VAL A 139 12.10 -14.22 1.64
C VAL A 139 10.70 -14.10 1.02
N ARG A 140 10.37 -14.96 0.07
CA ARG A 140 9.03 -15.07 -0.53
C ARG A 140 7.95 -15.29 0.52
N MET A 141 8.19 -16.21 1.45
CA MET A 141 7.20 -16.64 2.43
C MET A 141 6.86 -15.57 3.47
N VAL A 142 7.84 -14.74 3.85
CA VAL A 142 7.55 -13.64 4.78
C VAL A 142 6.74 -12.53 4.14
N LEU A 143 6.90 -12.31 2.82
CA LEU A 143 6.22 -11.24 2.09
C LEU A 143 4.82 -11.63 1.58
N ASN A 144 4.57 -12.92 1.36
CA ASN A 144 3.29 -13.42 0.86
C ASN A 144 2.43 -14.09 1.95
N HIS A 145 2.83 -13.94 3.22
CA HIS A 145 2.10 -14.44 4.40
C HIS A 145 2.06 -15.96 4.55
N THR A 146 2.99 -16.69 3.94
CA THR A 146 3.10 -18.14 4.12
C THR A 146 4.22 -18.56 5.10
N GLY A 147 4.84 -17.59 5.78
CA GLY A 147 5.94 -17.85 6.72
C GLY A 147 5.53 -18.34 8.10
N GLY A 148 4.23 -18.38 8.42
CA GLY A 148 3.72 -18.88 9.70
C GLY A 148 3.73 -17.86 10.85
N PHE A 149 4.14 -16.61 10.64
CA PHE A 149 4.16 -15.61 11.70
C PHE A 149 2.76 -15.11 12.05
N PRO A 150 2.44 -14.87 13.35
CA PRO A 150 1.20 -14.26 13.76
C PRO A 150 1.10 -12.82 13.19
N PHE A 151 -0.10 -12.23 13.26
CA PHE A 151 -0.35 -10.86 12.78
C PHE A 151 0.66 -9.89 13.35
N GLU A 152 0.88 -9.96 14.67
CA GLU A 152 1.95 -9.25 15.37
C GLU A 152 2.65 -10.18 16.34
N CYS A 153 3.96 -10.09 16.41
CA CYS A 153 4.76 -10.83 17.39
C CYS A 153 4.46 -10.29 18.79
N SER A 154 4.23 -11.19 19.76
CA SER A 154 3.93 -10.83 21.15
C SER A 154 5.00 -9.96 21.81
N ALA A 155 6.26 -10.14 21.41
CA ALA A 155 7.38 -9.32 21.85
C ALA A 155 7.26 -7.83 21.48
N LYS A 156 6.45 -7.50 20.49
CA LYS A 156 6.16 -6.10 20.16
C LYS A 156 5.42 -5.35 21.28
N ARG A 157 4.68 -6.07 22.12
CA ARG A 157 3.81 -5.44 23.12
C ARG A 157 4.47 -5.19 24.46
N ASN A 158 5.28 -6.12 24.96
CA ASN A 158 5.69 -6.11 26.36
C ASN A 158 7.20 -6.01 26.59
N ASP A 159 8.02 -6.55 25.70
CA ASP A 159 9.43 -6.77 25.97
C ASP A 159 10.36 -5.80 25.23
N VAL A 160 9.84 -5.19 24.19
CA VAL A 160 10.51 -4.13 23.47
C VAL A 160 9.68 -2.87 23.65
N ARG A 161 10.12 -1.94 24.48
CA ARG A 161 9.40 -0.68 24.71
C ARG A 161 9.06 -0.02 23.37
N GLY A 162 7.78 0.19 23.15
CA GLY A 162 7.26 0.72 21.90
C GLY A 162 6.99 -0.34 20.83
N GLY A 163 6.69 -1.59 21.22
CA GLY A 163 6.16 -2.60 20.34
C GLY A 163 4.86 -2.16 19.68
N GLY A 164 4.66 -2.56 18.44
CA GLY A 164 3.57 -2.07 17.62
C GLY A 164 3.92 -0.77 16.91
N TRP A 165 2.92 0.03 16.64
CA TRP A 165 3.02 1.27 15.85
C TRP A 165 3.85 2.38 16.50
N SER A 166 4.04 2.34 17.81
CA SER A 166 4.75 3.33 18.61
C SER A 166 6.18 2.93 18.98
N GLY A 167 6.78 2.01 18.22
CA GLY A 167 7.95 1.27 18.56
C GLY A 167 9.24 2.02 18.86
N GLY A 168 9.75 1.84 20.08
CA GLY A 168 11.07 2.26 20.50
C GLY A 168 12.22 1.30 20.11
N ALA A 169 11.94 0.22 19.34
CA ALA A 169 12.96 -0.74 18.90
C ALA A 169 13.21 -0.65 17.39
N PRO A 170 14.47 -0.68 16.95
CA PRO A 170 14.79 -0.74 15.53
C PRO A 170 14.20 -1.99 14.86
N LEU A 171 13.90 -1.88 13.56
CA LEU A 171 13.30 -2.95 12.77
C LEU A 171 14.09 -4.27 12.87
N ARG A 172 15.42 -4.22 12.85
CA ARG A 172 16.30 -5.38 13.03
C ARG A 172 16.10 -6.08 14.39
N GLN A 173 15.91 -5.32 15.44
CA GLN A 173 15.66 -5.89 16.78
C GLN A 173 14.27 -6.55 16.85
N VAL A 174 13.26 -5.93 16.24
CA VAL A 174 11.92 -6.52 16.16
C VAL A 174 11.96 -7.84 15.37
N ALA A 175 12.70 -7.90 14.25
CA ALA A 175 12.89 -9.12 13.49
C ALA A 175 13.59 -10.21 14.33
N ALA A 176 14.64 -9.90 15.05
CA ALA A 176 15.35 -10.85 15.91
C ALA A 176 14.44 -11.43 17.01
N VAL A 177 13.59 -10.60 17.61
CA VAL A 177 12.61 -11.07 18.60
C VAL A 177 11.55 -11.97 17.94
N ALA A 178 11.15 -11.67 16.72
CA ALA A 178 10.22 -12.55 15.95
C ALA A 178 10.83 -13.92 15.67
N ALA A 179 12.14 -14.00 15.41
CA ALA A 179 12.85 -15.27 15.23
C ALA A 179 12.82 -16.18 16.48
N GLY A 180 12.83 -15.58 17.67
CA GLY A 180 12.71 -16.29 18.95
C GLY A 180 11.28 -16.69 19.33
N SER A 181 10.27 -16.31 18.52
CA SER A 181 8.86 -16.62 18.78
C SER A 181 8.41 -17.82 17.94
N PRO A 182 7.58 -18.74 18.51
CA PRO A 182 7.03 -19.83 17.71
C PRO A 182 6.19 -19.34 16.55
N ILE A 183 6.36 -19.96 15.39
CA ILE A 183 5.48 -19.79 14.22
C ILE A 183 4.29 -20.75 14.31
N MET A 184 3.20 -20.42 13.63
CA MET A 184 1.90 -21.09 13.78
C MET A 184 1.75 -22.34 12.92
N PHE A 185 2.63 -22.57 11.95
CA PHE A 185 2.65 -23.72 11.04
C PHE A 185 3.97 -23.76 10.26
N GLU A 186 4.24 -24.89 9.64
CA GLU A 186 5.40 -25.09 8.77
C GLU A 186 5.43 -24.07 7.62
N PRO A 187 6.56 -23.35 7.42
CA PRO A 187 6.68 -22.36 6.34
C PRO A 187 6.26 -22.94 4.98
N GLY A 188 5.46 -22.17 4.25
CA GLY A 188 4.96 -22.50 2.91
C GLY A 188 3.72 -23.39 2.87
N THR A 189 3.21 -23.90 4.00
CA THR A 189 2.10 -24.90 3.99
C THR A 189 0.72 -24.28 4.12
N LYS A 190 0.62 -23.13 4.75
CA LYS A 190 -0.64 -22.40 4.99
C LYS A 190 -0.38 -20.91 4.81
N ASP A 191 -1.42 -20.10 4.90
CA ASP A 191 -1.30 -18.65 4.96
C ASP A 191 -1.88 -18.09 6.25
N LEU A 192 -1.23 -17.05 6.77
CA LEU A 192 -1.68 -16.25 7.90
C LEU A 192 -1.20 -14.83 7.70
N TYR A 193 -2.14 -13.92 7.51
CA TYR A 193 -1.84 -12.51 7.30
C TYR A 193 -1.03 -11.92 8.46
N SER A 194 0.12 -11.31 8.15
CA SER A 194 1.12 -10.92 9.15
C SER A 194 1.80 -9.60 8.83
N ASN A 195 1.78 -8.65 9.78
CA ASN A 195 2.66 -7.49 9.74
C ASN A 195 4.11 -7.91 10.03
N THR A 196 4.29 -8.85 10.97
CA THR A 196 5.60 -9.36 11.38
C THR A 196 6.39 -9.92 10.19
N GLY A 197 5.75 -10.71 9.32
CA GLY A 197 6.41 -11.23 8.12
C GLY A 197 6.94 -10.11 7.21
N ILE A 198 6.15 -9.10 6.94
CA ILE A 198 6.57 -7.96 6.10
C ILE A 198 7.70 -7.17 6.77
N ASP A 199 7.64 -6.96 8.08
CA ASP A 199 8.70 -6.27 8.82
C ASP A 199 10.03 -7.04 8.77
N ILE A 200 10.00 -8.39 8.77
CA ILE A 200 11.18 -9.24 8.52
C ILE A 200 11.72 -9.00 7.10
N GLY A 201 10.86 -8.93 6.09
CA GLY A 201 11.26 -8.60 4.73
C GLY A 201 11.97 -7.24 4.64
N ALA A 202 11.46 -6.22 5.32
CA ALA A 202 12.10 -4.90 5.39
C ALA A 202 13.45 -4.95 6.14
N ALA A 203 13.58 -5.78 7.18
CA ALA A 203 14.86 -6.00 7.87
C ALA A 203 15.91 -6.67 6.95
N VAL A 204 15.49 -7.55 6.03
CA VAL A 204 16.36 -8.08 4.98
C VAL A 204 16.88 -6.97 4.05
N VAL A 205 16.01 -6.02 3.68
CA VAL A 205 16.44 -4.84 2.89
C VAL A 205 17.53 -4.06 3.64
N GLU A 206 17.39 -3.82 4.95
CA GLU A 206 18.43 -3.12 5.75
C GLU A 206 19.77 -3.84 5.71
N VAL A 207 19.77 -5.16 5.77
CA VAL A 207 21.03 -5.94 5.72
C VAL A 207 21.71 -5.85 4.37
N ILE A 208 20.96 -6.01 3.29
CA ILE A 208 21.50 -6.00 1.92
C ILE A 208 22.03 -4.62 1.54
N THR A 209 21.33 -3.57 1.94
CA THR A 209 21.62 -2.20 1.50
C THR A 209 22.53 -1.42 2.45
N GLY A 210 22.66 -1.87 3.70
CA GLY A 210 23.34 -1.11 4.77
C GLY A 210 22.60 0.17 5.18
N MET A 211 21.40 0.40 4.66
CA MET A 211 20.56 1.56 4.95
C MET A 211 19.37 1.16 5.84
N LYS A 212 18.83 2.11 6.60
CA LYS A 212 17.52 1.93 7.20
C LYS A 212 16.46 1.77 6.11
N TRP A 213 15.47 0.89 6.33
CA TRP A 213 14.48 0.61 5.30
C TRP A 213 13.70 1.85 4.85
N GLU A 214 13.29 2.70 5.77
CA GLU A 214 12.60 3.96 5.45
C GLU A 214 13.45 4.92 4.61
N GLN A 215 14.77 4.91 4.81
CA GLN A 215 15.69 5.71 4.01
C GLN A 215 15.88 5.14 2.61
N TYR A 216 15.99 3.81 2.51
CA TYR A 216 16.07 3.13 1.23
C TYR A 216 14.79 3.31 0.42
N LEU A 217 13.62 3.10 1.04
CA LEU A 217 12.31 3.36 0.42
C LEU A 217 12.21 4.81 -0.07
N LYS A 218 12.59 5.78 0.77
CA LYS A 218 12.56 7.19 0.39
C LYS A 218 13.42 7.45 -0.84
N LYS A 219 14.67 7.00 -0.82
CA LYS A 219 15.65 7.21 -1.89
C LYS A 219 15.25 6.56 -3.21
N GLU A 220 14.80 5.31 -3.18
CA GLU A 220 14.62 4.48 -4.37
C GLU A 220 13.20 4.52 -4.95
N VAL A 221 12.21 4.97 -4.15
CA VAL A 221 10.80 4.95 -4.57
C VAL A 221 10.13 6.30 -4.38
N LEU A 222 10.13 6.85 -3.13
CA LEU A 222 9.32 8.04 -2.84
C LEU A 222 9.86 9.29 -3.54
N ASP A 223 11.15 9.58 -3.42
CA ASP A 223 11.77 10.76 -4.03
C ASP A 223 11.73 10.69 -5.57
N PRO A 224 12.09 9.57 -6.24
CA PRO A 224 11.97 9.46 -7.69
C PRO A 224 10.54 9.63 -8.21
N LEU A 225 9.52 9.16 -7.48
CA LEU A 225 8.12 9.38 -7.85
C LEU A 225 7.60 10.76 -7.46
N GLY A 226 8.39 11.56 -6.75
CA GLY A 226 7.98 12.88 -6.26
C GLY A 226 6.90 12.80 -5.17
N MET A 227 6.92 11.77 -4.33
CA MET A 227 6.01 11.56 -3.21
C MET A 227 6.49 12.31 -1.97
N LYS A 228 6.33 13.64 -1.98
CA LYS A 228 6.86 14.54 -0.95
C LYS A 228 6.02 14.60 0.33
N SER A 229 4.83 14.02 0.30
CA SER A 229 3.87 14.00 1.40
C SER A 229 3.59 12.57 1.87
N THR A 230 4.65 11.76 1.94
CA THR A 230 4.60 10.37 2.41
C THR A 230 5.75 10.12 3.39
N TRP A 231 5.41 9.73 4.63
CA TRP A 231 6.36 9.59 5.74
C TRP A 231 5.95 8.46 6.68
N PHE A 232 6.93 7.96 7.44
CA PHE A 232 6.66 7.11 8.60
C PHE A 232 6.27 7.92 9.83
N TRP A 233 6.90 9.07 10.02
CA TRP A 233 6.75 9.91 11.23
C TRP A 233 6.48 11.35 10.83
N PRO A 234 5.22 11.67 10.47
CA PRO A 234 4.85 13.04 10.14
C PRO A 234 4.93 13.93 11.39
N THR A 235 5.46 15.11 11.20
CA THR A 235 5.50 16.15 12.24
C THR A 235 4.09 16.71 12.53
N ASP A 236 3.91 17.36 13.68
CA ASP A 236 2.67 18.04 14.03
C ASP A 236 2.23 19.04 12.95
N LYS A 237 3.20 19.70 12.28
CA LYS A 237 2.89 20.58 11.15
C LYS A 237 2.27 19.84 9.97
N GLN A 238 2.78 18.66 9.66
CA GLN A 238 2.27 17.81 8.58
C GLN A 238 0.89 17.24 8.92
N LEU A 239 0.66 16.89 10.19
CA LEU A 239 -0.62 16.38 10.69
C LEU A 239 -1.73 17.44 10.79
N LYS A 240 -1.45 18.73 10.63
CA LYS A 240 -2.49 19.78 10.67
C LYS A 240 -3.63 19.57 9.66
N THR A 241 -3.34 18.88 8.55
CA THR A 241 -4.33 18.56 7.52
C THR A 241 -4.86 17.13 7.60
N GLN A 242 -4.57 16.42 8.69
CA GLN A 242 -4.97 15.03 8.87
C GLN A 242 -6.46 14.83 8.68
N VAL A 243 -6.83 13.75 8.01
CA VAL A 243 -8.20 13.23 8.05
C VAL A 243 -8.41 12.57 9.40
N GLU A 244 -9.39 13.06 10.15
CA GLU A 244 -9.71 12.48 11.45
C GLU A 244 -10.29 11.06 11.31
N MET A 245 -10.00 10.23 12.29
CA MET A 245 -10.49 8.86 12.33
C MET A 245 -11.84 8.80 13.05
N TYR A 246 -12.76 8.06 12.47
CA TYR A 246 -14.11 7.88 12.99
C TYR A 246 -14.41 6.39 13.17
N ASP A 247 -15.40 6.11 14.00
CA ASP A 247 -15.96 4.77 14.16
C ASP A 247 -17.45 4.78 13.86
N THR A 248 -18.01 3.62 13.50
CA THR A 248 -19.44 3.43 13.33
C THR A 248 -20.02 2.70 14.53
N HIS A 249 -21.08 3.24 15.10
CA HIS A 249 -21.84 2.55 16.15
C HIS A 249 -22.79 1.53 15.54
N LYS A 250 -22.91 0.35 16.16
CA LYS A 250 -23.84 -0.70 15.70
C LYS A 250 -25.29 -0.22 15.62
N ASP A 251 -25.66 0.67 16.53
CA ASP A 251 -27.05 1.11 16.76
C ASP A 251 -27.29 2.57 16.34
N ALA A 252 -26.29 3.22 15.74
CA ALA A 252 -26.42 4.59 15.26
C ALA A 252 -25.88 4.70 13.84
N PRO A 253 -26.63 5.31 12.92
CA PRO A 253 -26.16 5.55 11.55
C PRO A 253 -25.01 6.58 11.48
N ALA A 254 -24.86 7.38 12.54
CA ALA A 254 -23.85 8.43 12.59
C ALA A 254 -22.49 7.90 13.02
N THR A 255 -21.47 8.39 12.33
CA THR A 255 -20.07 8.21 12.70
C THR A 255 -19.74 9.12 13.89
N TYR A 256 -18.91 8.65 14.80
CA TYR A 256 -18.34 9.46 15.87
C TYR A 256 -16.83 9.43 15.83
N ARG A 257 -16.21 10.53 16.21
CA ARG A 257 -14.76 10.65 16.25
C ARG A 257 -14.18 9.75 17.31
N LEU A 258 -13.12 9.01 16.95
CA LEU A 258 -12.34 8.26 17.91
C LEU A 258 -11.45 9.21 18.73
N GLU A 259 -11.63 9.16 20.05
CA GLU A 259 -10.67 9.73 20.97
C GLU A 259 -9.46 8.79 21.04
N ASN A 260 -8.34 9.21 20.48
CA ASN A 260 -7.10 8.45 20.51
C ASN A 260 -7.13 7.07 19.79
N PRO A 261 -7.52 7.00 18.49
CA PRO A 261 -7.41 5.76 17.75
C PRO A 261 -5.95 5.38 17.61
N TRP A 262 -5.53 4.30 18.27
CA TRP A 262 -4.20 3.72 18.21
C TRP A 262 -3.07 4.70 18.53
N GLU A 263 -3.26 5.49 19.61
CA GLU A 263 -2.30 6.55 19.85
C GLU A 263 -2.01 7.29 18.53
N GLN A 264 -2.97 8.05 18.03
CA GLN A 264 -2.89 8.81 16.75
C GLN A 264 -1.62 9.66 16.63
N ARG A 265 -0.82 9.68 17.65
CA ARG A 265 0.53 10.22 17.69
C ARG A 265 1.52 9.13 18.02
N PRO A 266 1.78 8.22 17.07
CA PRO A 266 2.83 7.24 17.26
C PRO A 266 4.20 7.88 17.41
N TYR A 267 4.33 9.19 17.36
CA TYR A 267 5.52 9.83 16.86
C TYR A 267 6.00 10.93 17.79
N ASN A 268 6.13 10.58 19.06
CA ASN A 268 6.97 11.33 19.99
C ASN A 268 8.42 11.16 19.59
N ASP A 269 9.29 12.08 19.99
CA ASP A 269 10.73 12.01 19.75
C ASP A 269 11.32 10.65 20.14
N GLY A 270 12.13 10.07 19.26
CA GLY A 270 12.81 8.79 19.52
C GLY A 270 12.25 7.57 18.77
N HIS A 271 11.31 7.73 17.85
CA HIS A 271 10.82 6.61 17.03
C HIS A 271 11.89 6.07 16.07
N VAL A 272 12.03 4.76 16.10
CA VAL A 272 13.03 4.02 15.29
C VAL A 272 12.42 2.84 14.55
N PHE A 273 11.14 2.56 14.75
CA PHE A 273 10.43 1.44 14.12
C PHE A 273 9.58 1.87 12.93
N ALA A 274 10.15 1.77 11.74
CA ALA A 274 9.42 1.97 10.48
C ALA A 274 8.68 0.69 10.09
N SER A 275 7.45 0.48 10.59
CA SER A 275 6.69 -0.71 10.25
C SER A 275 6.39 -0.80 8.76
N ALA A 276 6.96 -1.79 8.11
CA ALA A 276 6.66 -2.11 6.71
C ALA A 276 5.26 -2.73 6.55
N GLY A 277 4.71 -3.25 7.64
CA GLY A 277 3.37 -3.79 7.68
C GLY A 277 2.28 -2.73 7.59
N ALA A 278 2.51 -1.46 8.07
CA ALA A 278 1.43 -0.49 8.12
C ALA A 278 1.81 0.96 8.51
N GLY A 279 3.08 1.32 8.60
CA GLY A 279 3.54 2.57 9.25
C GLY A 279 3.47 3.86 8.43
N LEU A 280 3.16 3.81 7.13
CA LEU A 280 3.18 5.02 6.28
C LEU A 280 1.93 5.88 6.44
N TRP A 281 2.19 7.18 6.50
CA TRP A 281 1.23 8.26 6.30
C TRP A 281 1.43 8.87 4.92
N THR A 282 0.35 9.27 4.27
CA THR A 282 0.41 9.77 2.90
C THR A 282 -0.74 10.71 2.59
N THR A 283 -0.81 11.18 1.35
CA THR A 283 -1.94 11.90 0.76
C THR A 283 -2.48 11.13 -0.43
N ALA A 284 -3.73 11.39 -0.85
CA ALA A 284 -4.29 10.76 -2.04
C ALA A 284 -3.48 11.08 -3.32
N ASN A 285 -2.91 12.30 -3.38
CA ASN A 285 -2.04 12.70 -4.48
C ASN A 285 -0.77 11.85 -4.58
N ASP A 286 -0.12 11.55 -3.45
CA ASP A 286 1.10 10.73 -3.46
C ASP A 286 0.78 9.25 -3.66
N GLN A 287 -0.28 8.75 -3.00
CA GLN A 287 -0.72 7.37 -3.17
C GLN A 287 -1.06 7.07 -4.64
N LEU A 288 -1.71 8.02 -5.34
CA LEU A 288 -1.99 7.90 -6.76
C LEU A 288 -0.72 7.72 -7.61
N LYS A 289 0.38 8.42 -7.28
CA LYS A 289 1.65 8.28 -8.00
C LYS A 289 2.22 6.87 -7.90
N PHE A 290 2.19 6.28 -6.68
CA PHE A 290 2.67 4.92 -6.46
C PHE A 290 1.84 3.90 -7.23
N TYR A 291 0.52 3.95 -7.13
CA TYR A 291 -0.33 2.98 -7.81
C TYR A 291 -0.38 3.18 -9.32
N LYS A 292 -0.23 4.41 -9.81
CA LYS A 292 -0.04 4.64 -11.26
C LYS A 292 1.27 4.06 -11.77
N MET A 293 2.34 4.14 -10.99
CA MET A 293 3.60 3.48 -11.32
C MET A 293 3.39 1.97 -11.48
N LEU A 294 2.64 1.33 -10.56
CA LEU A 294 2.31 -0.09 -10.68
C LEU A 294 1.43 -0.38 -11.92
N MET A 295 0.39 0.41 -12.16
CA MET A 295 -0.48 0.30 -13.33
C MET A 295 0.29 0.48 -14.65
N ASN A 296 1.27 1.35 -14.66
CA ASN A 296 2.12 1.64 -15.82
C ASN A 296 3.38 0.76 -15.87
N LEU A 297 3.33 -0.42 -15.22
CA LEU A 297 4.38 -1.43 -15.28
C LEU A 297 5.77 -0.87 -14.93
N GLY A 298 5.84 -0.19 -13.79
CA GLY A 298 7.06 0.30 -13.19
C GLY A 298 7.46 1.73 -13.57
N VAL A 299 6.65 2.45 -14.36
CA VAL A 299 6.94 3.83 -14.77
C VAL A 299 5.98 4.81 -14.10
N GLY A 300 6.50 5.78 -13.37
CA GLY A 300 5.72 6.86 -12.78
C GLY A 300 5.16 7.84 -13.83
N ASP A 301 4.15 8.61 -13.45
CA ASP A 301 3.55 9.66 -14.31
C ASP A 301 4.55 10.74 -14.74
N ASN A 302 5.65 10.88 -14.00
CA ASN A 302 6.77 11.78 -14.30
C ASN A 302 7.80 11.17 -15.27
N GLY A 303 7.53 9.98 -15.81
CA GLY A 303 8.41 9.26 -16.73
C GLY A 303 9.55 8.49 -16.06
N VAL A 304 9.70 8.57 -14.73
CA VAL A 304 10.76 7.87 -14.02
C VAL A 304 10.43 6.39 -13.89
N ARG A 305 11.35 5.53 -14.25
CA ARG A 305 11.22 4.08 -14.08
C ARG A 305 11.74 3.66 -12.70
N ILE A 306 10.90 3.01 -11.94
CA ILE A 306 11.22 2.40 -10.63
C ILE A 306 11.59 0.93 -10.80
N LEU A 307 10.82 0.18 -11.59
CA LEU A 307 11.00 -1.25 -11.87
C LEU A 307 10.90 -1.52 -13.38
N LYS A 308 11.48 -2.62 -13.82
CA LYS A 308 11.22 -3.14 -15.16
C LYS A 308 9.78 -3.65 -15.27
N GLU A 309 9.24 -3.60 -16.47
CA GLU A 309 7.91 -4.10 -16.79
C GLU A 309 7.75 -5.57 -16.41
N GLU A 310 8.72 -6.39 -16.77
CA GLU A 310 8.76 -7.81 -16.47
C GLU A 310 8.71 -8.09 -14.96
N THR A 311 9.45 -7.31 -14.17
CA THR A 311 9.44 -7.41 -12.70
C THR A 311 8.05 -7.17 -12.12
N VAL A 312 7.35 -6.15 -12.60
CA VAL A 312 5.97 -5.89 -12.14
C VAL A 312 5.05 -7.05 -12.53
N LYS A 313 5.10 -7.51 -13.79
CA LYS A 313 4.24 -8.59 -14.30
C LYS A 313 4.48 -9.92 -13.62
N SER A 314 5.74 -10.29 -13.38
CA SER A 314 6.10 -11.64 -12.87
C SER A 314 6.15 -11.75 -11.35
N ILE A 315 6.27 -10.64 -10.63
CA ILE A 315 6.49 -10.66 -9.18
C ILE A 315 5.38 -9.95 -8.40
N LEU A 316 4.91 -8.79 -8.87
CA LEU A 316 3.98 -7.95 -8.09
C LEU A 316 2.52 -8.14 -8.53
N ALA A 317 2.27 -8.28 -9.82
CA ALA A 317 0.93 -8.36 -10.38
C ALA A 317 0.37 -9.80 -10.43
N VAL A 318 1.10 -10.78 -9.94
CA VAL A 318 0.69 -12.19 -9.90
C VAL A 318 0.96 -12.79 -8.53
N THR A 319 0.21 -13.84 -8.17
CA THR A 319 0.42 -14.54 -6.90
C THR A 319 1.80 -15.20 -6.85
N THR A 320 2.45 -15.10 -5.69
CA THR A 320 3.69 -15.83 -5.36
C THR A 320 3.44 -16.98 -4.37
N ARG A 321 2.18 -17.23 -4.03
CA ARG A 321 1.75 -18.34 -3.15
C ARG A 321 1.60 -19.64 -3.93
N PRO A 322 1.64 -20.80 -3.24
CA PRO A 322 1.15 -22.06 -3.79
C PRO A 322 -0.29 -21.94 -4.29
N ASP A 323 -0.64 -22.67 -5.34
CA ASP A 323 -1.93 -22.55 -6.07
C ASP A 323 -3.18 -22.75 -5.19
N ASN A 324 -3.06 -23.49 -4.10
CA ASN A 324 -4.15 -23.75 -3.15
C ASN A 324 -4.36 -22.65 -2.09
N LEU A 325 -3.51 -21.62 -2.02
CA LEU A 325 -3.53 -20.63 -0.93
C LEU A 325 -4.07 -19.24 -1.34
N GLY A 326 -4.69 -19.11 -2.51
CA GLY A 326 -5.25 -17.84 -2.97
C GLY A 326 -4.20 -16.83 -3.48
N GLY A 327 -4.68 -15.67 -3.91
CA GLY A 327 -3.88 -14.68 -4.63
C GLY A 327 -3.25 -13.62 -3.72
N TYR A 328 -1.94 -13.72 -3.50
CA TYR A 328 -1.14 -12.68 -2.85
C TYR A 328 0.30 -12.72 -3.36
N SER A 329 0.87 -11.56 -3.63
CA SER A 329 2.26 -11.41 -4.05
C SER A 329 3.13 -10.84 -2.92
N LEU A 330 4.11 -10.03 -3.25
CA LEU A 330 4.99 -9.39 -2.26
C LEU A 330 4.29 -8.17 -1.66
N GLY A 331 3.54 -8.36 -0.60
CA GLY A 331 2.83 -7.28 0.10
C GLY A 331 1.63 -6.69 -0.66
N LEU A 332 1.14 -7.35 -1.71
CA LEU A 332 -0.02 -6.95 -2.50
C LEU A 332 -0.98 -8.13 -2.69
N ASN A 333 -2.29 -7.87 -2.65
CA ASN A 333 -3.25 -8.79 -3.22
C ASN A 333 -3.00 -8.86 -4.72
N ALA A 334 -2.97 -10.05 -5.28
CA ALA A 334 -2.70 -10.26 -6.69
C ALA A 334 -3.47 -11.47 -7.21
N PRO A 335 -3.86 -11.48 -8.49
CA PRO A 335 -4.56 -12.59 -9.09
C PRO A 335 -3.68 -13.85 -9.21
N LYS A 336 -4.29 -14.98 -9.47
CA LYS A 336 -3.59 -16.17 -9.94
C LYS A 336 -2.97 -15.89 -11.32
N LYS A 337 -1.97 -16.67 -11.70
CA LYS A 337 -1.38 -16.59 -13.04
C LYS A 337 -2.49 -16.71 -14.08
N ASP A 338 -2.43 -15.88 -15.13
CA ASP A 338 -3.32 -15.83 -16.28
C ASP A 338 -4.65 -15.08 -16.09
N GLY A 339 -4.81 -14.34 -14.99
CA GLY A 339 -5.96 -13.46 -14.80
C GLY A 339 -5.86 -12.12 -15.54
N GLU A 340 -6.10 -12.10 -16.85
CA GLU A 340 -6.02 -10.87 -17.68
C GLU A 340 -6.94 -9.73 -17.23
N ASN A 341 -7.94 -10.02 -16.42
CA ASN A 341 -8.95 -9.06 -16.01
C ASN A 341 -8.91 -8.72 -14.52
N GLU A 342 -7.90 -9.15 -13.81
CA GLU A 342 -7.89 -9.09 -12.36
C GLU A 342 -7.09 -7.92 -11.81
N TRP A 343 -7.53 -7.47 -10.66
CA TRP A 343 -7.01 -6.31 -9.98
C TRP A 343 -5.92 -6.72 -8.98
N PHE A 344 -4.83 -5.98 -8.92
CA PHE A 344 -3.84 -6.13 -7.86
C PHE A 344 -3.65 -4.81 -7.10
N GLY A 345 -3.24 -4.90 -5.85
CA GLY A 345 -3.10 -3.75 -4.97
C GLY A 345 -3.35 -4.12 -3.52
N HIS A 346 -3.68 -3.16 -2.69
CA HIS A 346 -3.91 -3.44 -1.27
C HIS A 346 -4.96 -2.51 -0.65
N GLY A 347 -5.68 -3.04 0.35
CA GLY A 347 -6.47 -2.26 1.29
C GLY A 347 -5.67 -1.91 2.55
N GLY A 348 -6.18 -0.98 3.33
CA GLY A 348 -5.67 -0.64 4.65
C GLY A 348 -6.77 -0.61 5.69
N ALA A 349 -6.44 -0.86 6.94
CA ALA A 349 -7.34 -0.58 8.04
C ALA A 349 -7.83 0.88 7.96
N TRP A 350 -8.94 1.20 8.59
CA TRP A 350 -9.60 2.51 8.47
C TRP A 350 -10.18 2.81 7.09
N GLY A 351 -10.26 1.80 6.20
CA GLY A 351 -11.00 1.87 4.95
C GLY A 351 -10.26 2.42 3.73
N THR A 352 -8.95 2.56 3.78
CA THR A 352 -8.17 2.88 2.58
C THR A 352 -8.12 1.70 1.63
N ASN A 353 -8.16 1.94 0.32
CA ASN A 353 -8.02 0.88 -0.69
C ASN A 353 -7.47 1.46 -1.99
N CYS A 354 -6.54 0.77 -2.61
CA CYS A 354 -6.16 1.07 -3.98
C CYS A 354 -5.84 -0.20 -4.76
N MET A 355 -6.48 -0.34 -5.90
CA MET A 355 -6.33 -1.48 -6.80
C MET A 355 -6.09 -0.98 -8.22
N VAL A 356 -5.26 -1.69 -8.96
CA VAL A 356 -4.94 -1.39 -10.35
C VAL A 356 -5.11 -2.61 -11.25
N ASN A 357 -5.49 -2.37 -12.48
CA ASN A 357 -5.49 -3.36 -13.56
C ASN A 357 -4.62 -2.81 -14.70
N TRP A 358 -3.44 -3.37 -14.86
CA TRP A 358 -2.48 -2.91 -15.85
C TRP A 358 -2.87 -3.28 -17.29
N HIS A 359 -3.61 -4.38 -17.48
CA HIS A 359 -4.09 -4.80 -18.80
C HIS A 359 -5.11 -3.80 -19.38
N LYS A 360 -6.07 -3.37 -18.55
CA LYS A 360 -7.13 -2.44 -18.93
C LYS A 360 -6.77 -0.97 -18.69
N LYS A 361 -5.57 -0.68 -18.15
CA LYS A 361 -5.20 0.67 -17.72
C LYS A 361 -6.26 1.29 -16.82
N GLN A 362 -6.61 0.58 -15.75
CA GLN A 362 -7.63 1.00 -14.79
C GLN A 362 -7.05 1.12 -13.38
N LEU A 363 -7.58 2.07 -12.59
CA LEU A 363 -7.22 2.27 -11.20
C LEU A 363 -8.46 2.65 -10.40
N LYS A 364 -8.55 2.08 -9.17
CA LYS A 364 -9.54 2.43 -8.14
C LYS A 364 -8.79 2.83 -6.89
N LEU A 365 -8.78 4.12 -6.54
CA LEU A 365 -8.26 4.62 -5.28
C LEU A 365 -9.41 5.13 -4.42
N TRP A 366 -9.43 4.69 -3.18
CA TRP A 366 -10.43 5.03 -2.19
C TRP A 366 -9.77 5.37 -0.86
N VAL A 367 -10.20 6.47 -0.24
CA VAL A 367 -9.74 6.90 1.08
C VAL A 367 -10.94 7.27 1.94
N VAL A 368 -11.07 6.59 3.05
CA VAL A 368 -11.79 7.04 4.25
C VAL A 368 -10.89 6.80 5.44
N GLN A 369 -11.21 7.39 6.59
CA GLN A 369 -10.60 7.05 7.87
C GLN A 369 -11.75 6.68 8.84
N LEU A 370 -12.31 5.50 8.59
CA LEU A 370 -13.49 4.99 9.27
C LEU A 370 -13.26 3.54 9.70
N ASN A 371 -13.38 3.28 11.00
CA ASN A 371 -13.31 1.93 11.55
C ASN A 371 -14.66 1.20 11.36
N GLY A 372 -14.59 -0.13 11.35
CA GLY A 372 -15.76 -0.97 11.17
C GLY A 372 -16.03 -1.35 9.71
N PRO A 373 -16.76 -2.48 9.52
CA PRO A 373 -16.88 -3.09 8.18
C PRO A 373 -17.88 -2.41 7.25
N GLN A 374 -18.65 -1.45 7.71
CA GLN A 374 -19.84 -0.94 7.02
C GLN A 374 -19.99 0.55 7.26
N PRO A 375 -20.63 1.31 6.50
CA PRO A 375 -21.15 1.21 5.14
C PRO A 375 -20.18 1.57 4.03
N TRP A 376 -18.92 1.91 4.37
CA TRP A 376 -17.95 2.43 3.41
C TRP A 376 -17.60 1.44 2.28
N ASN A 377 -17.67 0.11 2.51
CA ASN A 377 -17.47 -0.87 1.45
C ASN A 377 -18.55 -0.75 0.37
N SER A 378 -19.80 -0.70 0.77
CA SER A 378 -20.92 -0.54 -0.17
C SER A 378 -20.84 0.81 -0.91
N ALA A 379 -20.49 1.88 -0.22
CA ALA A 379 -20.31 3.19 -0.82
C ALA A 379 -19.18 3.19 -1.87
N LYS A 380 -18.02 2.61 -1.52
CA LYS A 380 -16.89 2.46 -2.44
C LYS A 380 -17.29 1.69 -3.71
N ASP A 381 -17.98 0.56 -3.55
CA ASP A 381 -18.33 -0.30 -4.67
C ASP A 381 -19.37 0.39 -5.58
N LYS A 382 -20.37 1.07 -5.02
CA LYS A 382 -21.34 1.86 -5.79
C LYS A 382 -20.69 3.03 -6.54
N ALA A 383 -19.76 3.73 -5.92
CA ALA A 383 -19.04 4.81 -6.58
C ALA A 383 -18.18 4.28 -7.74
N ALA A 384 -17.52 3.15 -7.56
CA ALA A 384 -16.74 2.52 -8.62
C ALA A 384 -17.65 2.02 -9.75
N GLU A 385 -18.76 1.37 -9.44
CA GLU A 385 -19.76 0.93 -10.43
C GLU A 385 -20.30 2.12 -11.22
N ALA A 386 -20.69 3.20 -10.54
CA ALA A 386 -21.19 4.41 -11.19
C ALA A 386 -20.21 4.98 -12.23
N PHE A 387 -18.90 4.96 -11.96
CA PHE A 387 -17.89 5.40 -12.90
C PHE A 387 -17.64 4.40 -14.01
N PHE A 388 -17.38 3.12 -13.69
CA PHE A 388 -16.93 2.13 -14.68
C PHE A 388 -18.04 1.61 -15.59
N SER A 389 -19.32 1.75 -15.20
CA SER A 389 -20.45 1.38 -16.03
C SER A 389 -20.80 2.41 -17.11
N GLN A 390 -20.24 3.61 -17.05
CA GLN A 390 -20.52 4.66 -18.00
C GLN A 390 -19.67 4.53 -19.28
N THR A 391 -20.32 4.75 -20.42
CA THR A 391 -19.59 5.12 -21.65
C THR A 391 -19.32 6.63 -21.54
N ILE A 392 -18.09 7.00 -21.17
CA ILE A 392 -17.77 8.40 -20.95
C ILE A 392 -17.55 9.08 -22.31
N ASP A 393 -18.53 9.86 -22.76
CA ASP A 393 -18.37 10.78 -23.90
C ASP A 393 -17.51 11.97 -23.44
N THR A 394 -16.28 12.01 -23.92
CA THR A 394 -15.33 13.09 -23.62
C THR A 394 -15.27 14.15 -24.72
N SER A 395 -16.10 14.07 -25.76
CA SER A 395 -16.05 15.00 -26.90
C SER A 395 -16.36 16.45 -26.50
N GLY A 396 -17.20 16.64 -25.47
CA GLY A 396 -17.57 17.95 -24.92
C GLY A 396 -16.67 18.42 -23.76
N ILE A 397 -15.65 17.65 -23.36
CA ILE A 397 -14.82 17.97 -22.22
C ILE A 397 -13.52 18.66 -22.70
N ASP A 398 -13.21 19.80 -22.13
CA ASP A 398 -11.93 20.46 -22.35
C ASP A 398 -10.81 19.56 -21.79
N ALA A 399 -9.93 19.11 -22.68
CA ALA A 399 -8.83 18.19 -22.34
C ALA A 399 -7.82 18.82 -21.36
N TYR A 400 -7.83 20.14 -21.18
CA TYR A 400 -6.89 20.86 -20.33
C TYR A 400 -7.47 21.16 -18.94
N THR A 401 -8.74 21.54 -18.86
CA THR A 401 -9.38 21.97 -17.61
C THR A 401 -10.37 20.95 -17.06
N GLY A 402 -10.79 19.96 -17.84
CA GLY A 402 -11.84 18.99 -17.49
C GLY A 402 -13.23 19.61 -17.37
N ARG A 403 -13.43 20.84 -17.87
CA ARG A 403 -14.72 21.53 -17.85
C ARG A 403 -15.47 21.27 -19.15
N THR A 404 -16.80 21.25 -19.07
CA THR A 404 -17.65 21.30 -20.25
C THR A 404 -17.38 22.56 -21.06
N LYS A 405 -17.23 22.40 -22.37
CA LYS A 405 -17.06 23.52 -23.30
C LYS A 405 -18.29 24.40 -23.35
#